data_5f438f169b5e45f9fa5a6969b4234c8f
#
_entry.id   5f438f169b5e45f9fa5a6969b4234c8f
#
_cell.length_a   1.000
_cell.length_b   1.000
_cell.length_c   1.000
_cell.angle_alpha   90.00
_cell.angle_beta   90.00
_cell.angle_gamma   90.00
#
_symmetry.space_group_name_H-M   'P 1'
#
loop_
_entity.id
_entity.type
_entity.pdbx_description
1 polymer ?
#
loop_
_entity_poly.entity_id
_entity_poly.type
_entity_poly.pdbx_seq_one_letter_code
_entity_poly.pdbx_strand_id
1 'polypeptide(L)'
;MFVIKGTDEAMVIQHEYLGELDRNRRGIIIVFGEGERYRLVLDNRDCFSSENEDGGVYMAPELDISIQNGNLFIHYLHGRYGYWTYNFRYQNAGFELIGYEGSQNRGPLIEQQTSINFLTGKMVKRVNRNTDPVGGVDRFTETWSDIALAEPIRLIDIADFDQGLFSLEQLVSEGQRIQ
;
A
#
# COMPACT_ATOMS: atom_id res chain seq x y z
N MET A 1 -12.93 -9.11 12.01
CA MET A 1 -13.60 -8.20 11.05
C MET A 1 -13.49 -6.79 11.59
N PHE A 2 -12.75 -5.93 10.92
CA PHE A 2 -12.66 -4.52 11.27
C PHE A 2 -13.58 -3.72 10.37
N VAL A 3 -14.37 -2.83 10.95
CA VAL A 3 -15.25 -1.92 10.23
C VAL A 3 -14.75 -0.52 10.45
N ILE A 4 -14.27 0.14 9.40
CA ILE A 4 -13.87 1.54 9.43
C ILE A 4 -14.97 2.34 8.77
N LYS A 5 -15.61 3.24 9.52
CA LYS A 5 -16.61 4.15 8.98
C LYS A 5 -15.93 5.47 8.64
N GLY A 6 -15.88 5.81 7.38
CA GLY A 6 -15.38 7.09 6.91
C GLY A 6 -16.40 8.23 7.09
N THR A 7 -15.92 9.46 7.03
CA THR A 7 -16.73 10.68 7.13
C THR A 7 -17.65 10.90 5.92
N ASP A 8 -17.36 10.23 4.80
CA ASP A 8 -18.11 10.36 3.54
C ASP A 8 -19.03 9.16 3.29
N GLU A 9 -19.66 8.65 4.34
CA GLU A 9 -20.59 7.52 4.27
C GLU A 9 -19.98 6.23 3.69
N ALA A 10 -18.67 6.16 3.56
CA ALA A 10 -17.96 4.96 3.15
C ALA A 10 -17.63 4.09 4.36
N MET A 11 -17.88 2.80 4.24
CA MET A 11 -17.50 1.80 5.22
C MET A 11 -16.52 0.83 4.60
N VAL A 12 -15.34 0.70 5.20
CA VAL A 12 -14.33 -0.28 4.83
C VAL A 12 -14.42 -1.46 5.78
N ILE A 13 -14.63 -2.65 5.26
CA ILE A 13 -14.68 -3.88 6.04
C ILE A 13 -13.44 -4.69 5.66
N GLN A 14 -12.58 -4.91 6.62
CA GLN A 14 -11.49 -5.87 6.48
C GLN A 14 -12.01 -7.25 6.91
N HIS A 15 -11.88 -8.23 6.05
CA HIS A 15 -12.35 -9.59 6.28
C HIS A 15 -11.19 -10.58 6.27
N GLU A 16 -11.10 -11.40 7.29
CA GLU A 16 -10.23 -12.57 7.30
C GLU A 16 -10.92 -13.71 6.55
N TYR A 17 -10.25 -14.27 5.59
CA TYR A 17 -10.74 -15.38 4.80
C TYR A 17 -10.04 -16.68 5.22
N LEU A 18 -10.83 -17.66 5.65
CA LEU A 18 -10.35 -19.00 5.95
C LEU A 18 -10.42 -19.84 4.67
N GLY A 19 -9.30 -19.95 3.97
CA GLY A 19 -9.17 -20.83 2.81
C GLY A 19 -8.83 -22.27 3.19
N GLU A 20 -8.96 -23.18 2.23
CA GLU A 20 -8.76 -24.64 2.40
C GLU A 20 -7.33 -25.06 2.83
N LEU A 21 -6.38 -24.14 2.96
CA LEU A 21 -4.97 -24.42 3.23
C LEU A 21 -4.40 -23.66 4.44
N ASP A 22 -5.17 -23.41 5.48
CA ASP A 22 -4.74 -22.62 6.65
C ASP A 22 -4.19 -21.23 6.31
N ARG A 23 -4.38 -20.76 5.08
CA ARG A 23 -4.03 -19.42 4.63
C ARG A 23 -5.15 -18.49 5.00
N ASN A 24 -5.10 -17.93 6.18
CA ASN A 24 -6.03 -16.90 6.61
C ASN A 24 -5.65 -15.57 5.97
N ARG A 25 -5.81 -15.44 4.65
CA ARG A 25 -5.57 -14.19 3.94
C ARG A 25 -6.67 -13.19 4.27
N ARG A 26 -6.27 -11.93 4.31
CA ARG A 26 -7.17 -10.81 4.59
C ARG A 26 -7.51 -10.09 3.30
N GLY A 27 -8.70 -9.53 3.22
CA GLY A 27 -9.14 -8.73 2.09
C GLY A 27 -9.80 -7.44 2.51
N ILE A 28 -10.22 -6.66 1.53
CA ILE A 28 -10.90 -5.39 1.73
C ILE A 28 -12.23 -5.38 0.97
N ILE A 29 -13.30 -5.04 1.67
CA ILE A 29 -14.62 -4.79 1.09
C ILE A 29 -14.97 -3.34 1.39
N ILE A 30 -15.35 -2.59 0.36
CA ILE A 30 -15.77 -1.20 0.49
C ILE A 30 -17.23 -1.07 0.07
N VAL A 31 -18.02 -0.47 0.94
CA VAL A 31 -19.41 -0.16 0.69
C VAL A 31 -19.68 1.32 0.92
N PHE A 32 -20.49 1.93 0.05
CA PHE A 32 -20.97 3.30 0.24
C PHE A 32 -22.38 3.27 0.84
N GLY A 33 -22.62 4.16 1.80
CA GLY A 33 -23.94 4.38 2.37
C GLY A 33 -24.81 5.17 1.40
N GLU A 34 -26.02 4.68 1.14
CA GLU A 34 -27.04 5.34 0.35
C GLU A 34 -28.35 5.40 1.15
N GLY A 35 -28.42 6.36 2.07
CA GLY A 35 -29.51 6.45 3.05
C GLY A 35 -29.51 5.25 4.02
N GLU A 36 -30.56 4.42 3.98
CA GLU A 36 -30.66 3.20 4.81
C GLU A 36 -30.01 1.95 4.17
N ARG A 37 -29.41 2.09 2.99
CA ARG A 37 -28.81 0.99 2.23
C ARG A 37 -27.32 1.18 2.06
N TYR A 38 -26.64 0.08 1.70
CA TYR A 38 -25.24 0.10 1.35
C TYR A 38 -25.06 -0.47 -0.05
N ARG A 39 -24.23 0.19 -0.84
CA ARG A 39 -23.85 -0.27 -2.17
C ARG A 39 -22.41 -0.79 -2.14
N LEU A 40 -22.23 -2.02 -2.55
CA LEU A 40 -20.89 -2.60 -2.73
C LEU A 40 -20.14 -1.85 -3.84
N VAL A 41 -18.94 -1.39 -3.54
CA VAL A 41 -18.08 -0.63 -4.45
C VAL A 41 -16.82 -1.42 -4.80
N LEU A 42 -16.29 -2.18 -3.83
CA LEU A 42 -15.10 -3.00 -4.03
C LEU A 42 -15.21 -4.27 -3.21
N ASP A 43 -14.80 -5.39 -3.80
CA ASP A 43 -14.64 -6.68 -3.15
C ASP A 43 -13.30 -7.29 -3.62
N ASN A 44 -12.26 -7.14 -2.81
CA ASN A 44 -10.94 -7.71 -3.04
C ASN A 44 -10.54 -8.50 -1.78
N ARG A 45 -10.71 -9.83 -1.80
CA ARG A 45 -10.74 -10.65 -0.59
C ARG A 45 -9.39 -11.19 -0.16
N ASP A 46 -8.42 -11.29 -1.06
CA ASP A 46 -7.18 -12.01 -0.85
C ASP A 46 -5.92 -11.14 -0.98
N CYS A 47 -6.07 -9.83 -0.90
CA CYS A 47 -4.99 -8.90 -1.24
C CYS A 47 -3.96 -8.65 -0.13
N PHE A 48 -4.19 -9.17 1.10
CA PHE A 48 -3.24 -9.04 2.21
C PHE A 48 -2.78 -10.41 2.67
N SER A 49 -1.47 -10.53 2.94
CA SER A 49 -0.86 -11.76 3.47
C SER A 49 -1.39 -12.15 4.86
N SER A 50 -1.22 -13.38 5.23
CA SER A 50 -1.56 -13.91 6.54
C SER A 50 -0.32 -14.39 7.30
N GLU A 51 -0.49 -14.63 8.60
CA GLU A 51 0.57 -15.14 9.48
C GLU A 51 1.09 -16.52 9.07
N ASN A 52 0.31 -17.27 8.30
CA ASN A 52 0.59 -18.67 7.99
C ASN A 52 1.25 -18.87 6.62
N GLU A 53 1.44 -17.83 5.82
CA GLU A 53 1.95 -17.98 4.44
C GLU A 53 3.38 -18.52 4.37
N ASP A 54 4.22 -18.19 5.35
CA ASP A 54 5.64 -18.58 5.38
C ASP A 54 5.96 -19.62 6.47
N GLY A 55 4.99 -20.48 6.80
CA GLY A 55 5.21 -21.55 7.76
C GLY A 55 5.41 -21.10 9.21
N GLY A 56 4.89 -19.93 9.57
CA GLY A 56 4.89 -19.41 10.94
C GLY A 56 6.21 -18.76 11.38
N VAL A 57 7.16 -18.57 10.47
CA VAL A 57 8.44 -17.88 10.76
C VAL A 57 8.32 -16.37 10.56
N TYR A 58 7.36 -15.93 9.78
CA TYR A 58 7.12 -14.55 9.45
C TYR A 58 5.84 -14.05 10.13
N MET A 59 5.95 -12.97 10.89
CA MET A 59 4.77 -12.28 11.43
C MET A 59 4.13 -11.46 10.31
N ALA A 60 2.85 -11.69 10.05
CA ALA A 60 2.11 -10.88 9.09
C ALA A 60 2.25 -9.39 9.41
N PRO A 61 2.43 -8.53 8.39
CA PRO A 61 2.53 -7.10 8.59
C PRO A 61 1.29 -6.53 9.30
N GLU A 62 1.51 -5.53 10.13
CA GLU A 62 0.41 -4.77 10.73
C GLU A 62 -0.27 -3.94 9.64
N LEU A 63 -1.59 -4.05 9.59
CA LEU A 63 -2.42 -3.38 8.61
C LEU A 63 -3.27 -2.31 9.29
N ASP A 64 -3.13 -1.06 8.86
CA ASP A 64 -4.03 0.04 9.22
C ASP A 64 -4.72 0.59 7.98
N ILE A 65 -6.05 0.73 8.06
CA ILE A 65 -6.87 1.24 6.98
C ILE A 65 -7.65 2.44 7.50
N SER A 66 -7.48 3.58 6.84
CA SER A 66 -8.14 4.82 7.23
C SER A 66 -8.69 5.60 6.05
N ILE A 67 -9.71 6.43 6.30
CA ILE A 67 -10.24 7.39 5.34
C ILE A 67 -9.95 8.79 5.84
N GLN A 68 -9.24 9.56 5.02
CA GLN A 68 -8.86 10.94 5.34
C GLN A 68 -9.13 11.83 4.13
N ASN A 69 -9.91 12.88 4.31
CA ASN A 69 -10.28 13.83 3.25
C ASN A 69 -10.84 13.15 1.98
N GLY A 70 -11.66 12.09 2.15
CA GLY A 70 -12.26 11.34 1.05
C GLY A 70 -11.30 10.38 0.33
N ASN A 71 -10.05 10.26 0.77
CA ASN A 71 -9.10 9.29 0.25
C ASN A 71 -8.96 8.10 1.20
N LEU A 72 -8.77 6.91 0.65
CA LEU A 72 -8.50 5.69 1.36
C LEU A 72 -6.98 5.50 1.51
N PHE A 73 -6.52 5.37 2.74
CA PHE A 73 -5.15 5.04 3.07
C PHE A 73 -5.05 3.61 3.56
N ILE A 74 -4.13 2.86 2.99
CA ILE A 74 -3.75 1.51 3.43
C ILE A 74 -2.30 1.59 3.87
N HIS A 75 -2.06 1.44 5.15
CA HIS A 75 -0.73 1.44 5.74
C HIS A 75 -0.37 0.02 6.16
N TYR A 76 0.79 -0.44 5.72
CA TYR A 76 1.25 -1.81 5.87
C TYR A 76 2.64 -1.81 6.48
N LEU A 77 2.73 -2.16 7.76
CA LEU A 77 3.95 -2.04 8.57
C LEU A 77 4.63 -3.41 8.74
N HIS A 78 5.85 -3.52 8.26
CA HIS A 78 6.70 -4.72 8.36
C HIS A 78 7.66 -4.67 9.54
N GLY A 79 7.23 -4.11 10.65
CA GLY A 79 8.05 -3.96 11.85
C GLY A 79 9.38 -3.24 11.56
N ARG A 80 10.50 -3.90 11.86
CA ARG A 80 11.84 -3.34 11.66
C ARG A 80 12.31 -3.27 10.19
N TYR A 81 11.53 -3.81 9.25
CA TYR A 81 11.90 -3.82 7.83
C TYR A 81 11.34 -2.63 7.06
N GLY A 82 10.46 -1.86 7.68
CA GLY A 82 9.89 -0.65 7.09
C GLY A 82 8.39 -0.70 6.94
N TYR A 83 7.86 0.11 6.03
CA TYR A 83 6.42 0.21 5.79
C TYR A 83 6.14 0.58 4.35
N TRP A 84 4.88 0.36 3.96
CA TRP A 84 4.28 0.89 2.74
C TRP A 84 2.97 1.59 3.07
N THR A 85 2.71 2.72 2.43
CA THR A 85 1.45 3.44 2.51
C THR A 85 0.94 3.71 1.11
N TYR A 86 -0.25 3.25 0.85
CA TYR A 86 -0.96 3.45 -0.39
C TYR A 86 -2.09 4.44 -0.16
N ASN A 87 -2.21 5.44 -1.05
CA ASN A 87 -3.27 6.42 -1.02
C ASN A 87 -4.13 6.27 -2.27
N PHE A 88 -5.39 5.88 -2.08
CA PHE A 88 -6.36 5.69 -3.15
C PHE A 88 -7.44 6.78 -3.09
N ARG A 89 -7.90 7.19 -4.26
CA ARG A 89 -9.06 8.07 -4.43
C ARG A 89 -10.15 7.35 -5.21
N TYR A 90 -11.39 7.52 -4.75
CA TYR A 90 -12.53 7.04 -5.53
C TYR A 90 -12.81 8.00 -6.68
N GLN A 91 -12.55 7.55 -7.89
CA GLN A 91 -12.81 8.26 -9.14
C GLN A 91 -12.99 7.25 -10.28
N ASN A 92 -13.65 7.65 -11.37
CA ASN A 92 -13.87 6.79 -12.53
C ASN A 92 -14.51 5.43 -12.16
N ALA A 93 -15.46 5.45 -11.22
CA ALA A 93 -16.18 4.29 -10.69
C ALA A 93 -15.26 3.22 -9.99
N GLY A 94 -14.09 3.60 -9.50
CA GLY A 94 -13.17 2.73 -8.78
C GLY A 94 -12.23 3.47 -7.86
N PHE A 95 -11.46 2.72 -7.06
CA PHE A 95 -10.38 3.28 -6.25
C PHE A 95 -9.08 3.25 -7.04
N GLU A 96 -8.58 4.41 -7.43
CA GLU A 96 -7.34 4.59 -8.16
C GLU A 96 -6.21 5.04 -7.22
N LEU A 97 -5.03 4.44 -7.38
CA LEU A 97 -3.83 4.80 -6.62
C LEU A 97 -3.33 6.17 -7.07
N ILE A 98 -3.32 7.13 -6.13
CA ILE A 98 -2.88 8.51 -6.37
C ILE A 98 -1.57 8.85 -5.68
N GLY A 99 -1.16 8.06 -4.69
CA GLY A 99 0.07 8.27 -3.94
C GLY A 99 0.59 6.98 -3.33
N TYR A 100 1.89 6.92 -3.18
CA TYR A 100 2.60 5.83 -2.52
C TYR A 100 3.76 6.38 -1.71
N GLU A 101 3.96 5.84 -0.52
CA GLU A 101 5.13 6.07 0.31
C GLU A 101 5.64 4.74 0.84
N GLY A 102 6.95 4.55 0.80
CA GLY A 102 7.59 3.36 1.32
C GLY A 102 8.89 3.67 2.01
N SER A 103 9.23 2.86 3.03
CA SER A 103 10.49 2.88 3.72
C SER A 103 11.05 1.46 3.79
N GLN A 104 12.30 1.30 3.42
CA GLN A 104 13.06 0.07 3.59
C GLN A 104 14.04 0.27 4.73
N ASN A 105 13.95 -0.57 5.76
CA ASN A 105 14.73 -0.43 6.97
C ASN A 105 15.53 -1.70 7.23
N ARG A 106 16.69 -1.53 7.88
CA ARG A 106 17.47 -2.59 8.51
C ARG A 106 17.54 -2.33 10.00
N GLY A 107 16.57 -2.87 10.73
CA GLY A 107 16.40 -2.54 12.14
C GLY A 107 16.08 -1.05 12.33
N PRO A 108 16.84 -0.30 13.14
CA PRO A 108 16.59 1.13 13.34
C PRO A 108 17.07 2.00 12.18
N LEU A 109 17.90 1.47 11.27
CA LEU A 109 18.44 2.22 10.15
C LEU A 109 17.44 2.25 8.99
N ILE A 110 17.04 3.44 8.59
CA ILE A 110 16.31 3.66 7.33
C ILE A 110 17.32 3.63 6.19
N GLU A 111 17.27 2.62 5.33
CA GLU A 111 18.18 2.50 4.18
C GLU A 111 17.68 3.31 2.98
N GLN A 112 16.37 3.26 2.73
CA GLN A 112 15.76 3.93 1.59
C GLN A 112 14.33 4.36 1.90
N GLN A 113 13.94 5.49 1.34
CA GLN A 113 12.55 5.95 1.27
C GLN A 113 12.16 6.25 -0.18
N THR A 114 10.93 5.92 -0.54
CA THR A 114 10.35 6.23 -1.85
C THR A 114 9.01 6.92 -1.65
N SER A 115 8.79 8.02 -2.36
CA SER A 115 7.48 8.68 -2.41
C SER A 115 7.10 8.92 -3.87
N ILE A 116 5.87 8.55 -4.21
CA ILE A 116 5.33 8.67 -5.57
C ILE A 116 4.02 9.44 -5.51
N ASN A 117 3.91 10.44 -6.36
CA ASN A 117 2.66 11.13 -6.63
C ASN A 117 2.21 10.82 -8.06
N PHE A 118 1.24 9.93 -8.20
CA PHE A 118 0.73 9.48 -9.50
C PHE A 118 -0.09 10.55 -10.21
N LEU A 119 -0.64 11.55 -9.49
CA LEU A 119 -1.39 12.65 -10.11
C LEU A 119 -0.47 13.63 -10.83
N THR A 120 0.74 13.82 -10.32
CA THR A 120 1.74 14.72 -10.92
C THR A 120 2.81 14.01 -11.72
N GLY A 121 2.80 12.67 -11.69
CA GLY A 121 3.83 11.86 -12.35
C GLY A 121 5.23 12.07 -11.77
N LYS A 122 5.35 12.30 -10.46
CA LYS A 122 6.64 12.56 -9.82
C LYS A 122 6.97 11.48 -8.79
N MET A 123 8.23 11.08 -8.77
CA MET A 123 8.80 10.18 -7.77
C MET A 123 10.04 10.81 -7.15
N VAL A 124 10.20 10.67 -5.84
CA VAL A 124 11.45 10.93 -5.14
C VAL A 124 11.91 9.67 -4.44
N LYS A 125 13.18 9.34 -4.63
CA LYS A 125 13.88 8.26 -3.94
C LYS A 125 14.97 8.87 -3.07
N ARG A 126 14.98 8.53 -1.78
CA ARG A 126 15.95 8.97 -0.79
C ARG A 126 16.77 7.77 -0.34
N VAL A 127 18.07 7.80 -0.53
CA VAL A 127 18.99 6.75 -0.11
C VAL A 127 19.87 7.28 1.01
N ASN A 128 19.89 6.55 2.13
CA ASN A 128 20.72 6.92 3.26
C ASN A 128 22.18 6.63 2.96
N ARG A 129 23.03 7.57 3.26
CA ARG A 129 24.51 7.42 3.16
C ARG A 129 25.12 6.83 4.43
N ASN A 130 24.39 6.89 5.54
CA ASN A 130 24.75 6.17 6.75
C ASN A 130 24.49 4.68 6.54
N THR A 131 25.47 3.84 6.79
CA THR A 131 25.37 2.37 6.70
C THR A 131 25.52 1.69 8.07
N ASP A 132 25.74 2.50 9.12
CA ASP A 132 25.93 2.00 10.49
C ASP A 132 24.56 1.94 11.23
N PRO A 133 24.06 0.73 11.55
CA PRO A 133 22.79 0.58 12.24
C PRO A 133 22.85 0.90 13.74
N VAL A 134 24.03 1.08 14.31
CA VAL A 134 24.24 1.29 15.75
C VAL A 134 24.51 2.75 16.07
N GLY A 135 24.98 3.52 15.10
CA GLY A 135 25.36 4.92 15.29
C GLY A 135 25.46 5.68 13.99
N GLY A 136 25.78 6.96 14.10
CA GLY A 136 25.89 7.84 12.96
C GLY A 136 24.64 8.70 12.75
N VAL A 137 24.77 9.67 11.87
CA VAL A 137 23.70 10.61 11.52
C VAL A 137 23.17 10.24 10.15
N ASP A 138 21.86 10.09 10.02
CA ASP A 138 21.21 9.86 8.76
C ASP A 138 21.46 11.02 7.78
N ARG A 139 21.93 10.66 6.59
CA ARG A 139 22.21 11.59 5.50
C ARG A 139 21.63 11.04 4.21
N PHE A 140 20.56 11.63 3.75
CA PHE A 140 19.88 11.18 2.55
C PHE A 140 20.37 11.92 1.30
N THR A 141 20.56 11.15 0.23
CA THR A 141 20.68 11.67 -1.12
C THR A 141 19.34 11.49 -1.80
N GLU A 142 18.79 12.55 -2.35
CA GLU A 142 17.52 12.55 -3.07
C GLU A 142 17.74 12.43 -4.58
N THR A 143 16.94 11.62 -5.24
CA THR A 143 16.84 11.52 -6.69
C THR A 143 15.39 11.68 -7.09
N TRP A 144 15.13 12.64 -7.96
CA TRP A 144 13.82 12.90 -8.53
C TRP A 144 13.72 12.30 -9.92
N SER A 145 12.55 11.74 -10.23
CA SER A 145 12.25 11.13 -11.53
C SER A 145 10.83 11.49 -11.94
N ASP A 146 10.63 11.63 -13.25
CA ASP A 146 9.29 11.64 -13.83
C ASP A 146 8.84 10.21 -14.06
N ILE A 147 7.57 9.96 -13.78
CA ILE A 147 6.94 8.67 -14.02
C ILE A 147 5.73 8.84 -14.92
N ALA A 148 5.50 7.89 -15.79
CA ALA A 148 4.30 7.81 -16.59
C ALA A 148 3.71 6.39 -16.48
N LEU A 149 2.45 6.30 -16.11
CA LEU A 149 1.69 5.07 -16.17
C LEU A 149 0.82 5.09 -17.42
N ALA A 150 0.79 3.99 -18.15
CA ALA A 150 -0.12 3.81 -19.30
C ALA A 150 -1.59 3.82 -18.84
N GLU A 151 -1.85 3.20 -17.68
CA GLU A 151 -3.17 3.11 -17.07
C GLU A 151 -3.09 3.33 -15.54
N PRO A 152 -4.14 3.88 -14.90
CA PRO A 152 -4.20 4.01 -13.46
C PRO A 152 -4.18 2.64 -12.77
N ILE A 153 -3.42 2.53 -11.69
CA ILE A 153 -3.43 1.35 -10.83
C ILE A 153 -4.70 1.37 -9.99
N ARG A 154 -5.51 0.33 -10.08
CA ARG A 154 -6.76 0.22 -9.33
C ARG A 154 -6.64 -0.75 -8.18
N LEU A 155 -7.28 -0.44 -7.06
CA LEU A 155 -7.28 -1.29 -5.88
C LEU A 155 -7.82 -2.70 -6.14
N ILE A 156 -8.79 -2.82 -7.04
CA ILE A 156 -9.36 -4.13 -7.40
C ILE A 156 -8.36 -5.04 -8.12
N ASP A 157 -7.38 -4.47 -8.79
CA ASP A 157 -6.38 -5.22 -9.57
C ASP A 157 -5.14 -5.61 -8.74
N ILE A 158 -5.05 -5.15 -7.49
CA ILE A 158 -3.94 -5.50 -6.61
C ILE A 158 -4.21 -6.89 -6.02
N ALA A 159 -3.44 -7.87 -6.47
CA ALA A 159 -3.56 -9.24 -6.01
C ALA A 159 -2.88 -9.47 -4.65
N ASP A 160 -1.79 -8.74 -4.38
CA ASP A 160 -1.01 -8.92 -3.17
C ASP A 160 -0.25 -7.62 -2.83
N PHE A 161 -0.59 -7.03 -1.67
CA PHE A 161 0.09 -5.83 -1.19
C PHE A 161 1.50 -6.11 -0.67
N ASP A 162 1.81 -7.34 -0.29
CA ASP A 162 3.13 -7.74 0.19
C ASP A 162 4.17 -7.76 -0.92
N GLN A 163 3.73 -8.10 -2.13
CA GLN A 163 4.58 -8.07 -3.32
C GLN A 163 4.59 -6.69 -4.01
N GLY A 164 3.76 -5.76 -3.53
CA GLY A 164 3.44 -4.51 -4.22
C GLY A 164 4.62 -3.58 -4.45
N LEU A 165 5.61 -3.54 -3.56
CA LEU A 165 6.75 -2.63 -3.68
C LEU A 165 7.57 -2.91 -4.95
N PHE A 166 7.91 -4.17 -5.20
CA PHE A 166 8.68 -4.57 -6.39
C PHE A 166 7.89 -4.34 -7.67
N SER A 167 6.58 -4.58 -7.64
CA SER A 167 5.71 -4.35 -8.79
C SER A 167 5.58 -2.87 -9.15
N LEU A 168 5.47 -1.99 -8.17
CA LEU A 168 5.39 -0.54 -8.40
C LEU A 168 6.70 0.04 -8.91
N GLU A 169 7.85 -0.36 -8.34
CA GLU A 169 9.17 0.08 -8.83
C GLU A 169 9.44 -0.44 -10.25
N GLN A 170 8.99 -1.65 -10.58
CA GLN A 170 9.09 -2.21 -11.93
C GLN A 170 8.21 -1.46 -12.93
N LEU A 171 6.95 -1.17 -12.60
CA LEU A 171 6.05 -0.39 -13.44
C LEU A 171 6.58 1.01 -13.73
N VAL A 172 7.18 1.65 -12.72
CA VAL A 172 7.82 2.96 -12.88
C VAL A 172 9.06 2.87 -13.76
N SER A 173 9.89 1.83 -13.62
CA SER A 173 11.10 1.64 -14.43
C SER A 173 10.80 1.26 -15.88
N GLU A 174 9.72 0.53 -16.14
CA GLU A 174 9.25 0.21 -17.49
C GLU A 174 8.69 1.43 -18.21
N GLY A 175 7.95 2.30 -17.51
CA GLY A 175 7.49 3.58 -18.04
C GLY A 175 8.63 4.53 -18.47
N GLN A 176 9.81 4.45 -17.87
CA GLN A 176 10.99 5.21 -18.26
C GLN A 176 11.72 4.66 -19.50
N ARG A 177 11.47 3.41 -19.89
CA ARG A 177 12.13 2.76 -21.06
C ARG A 177 11.42 3.00 -22.38
N ILE A 178 10.27 3.67 -22.38
CA ILE A 178 9.46 3.91 -23.59
C ILE A 178 9.68 5.33 -24.15
N GLN A 179 10.74 6.05 -23.74
CA GLN A 179 11.16 7.30 -24.37
C GLN A 179 12.36 7.10 -25.29
#